data_28380956e8018fab3957fcd5b8bc28b8
#
_entry.id   28380956e8018fab3957fcd5b8bc28b8
#
_cell.length_a   1.000
_cell.length_b   1.000
_cell.length_c   1.000
_cell.angle_alpha   90.00
_cell.angle_beta   90.00
_cell.angle_gamma   90.00
#
_symmetry.space_group_name_H-M   'P 1'
#
loop_
_entity.id
_entity.type
_entity.pdbx_description
1 polymer ?
#
loop_
_entity_poly.entity_id
_entity_poly.type
_entity_poly.pdbx_seq_one_letter_code
_entity_poly.pdbx_strand_id
1 'polypeptide(L)'
;MNCELGSLYLCVRDMDRAVRFYEDFFERRVTERDEIYSIFVIGGFRLGLFAFERVGEEHSFGSNCLPSVSVDSVETLRRKVKGLRLCFPLTRIKENWVAEFVDSEGNHVEVTAPIREGGGEE
;
A
#
# COMPACT_ATOMS: atom_id res chain seq x y z
N MET A 1 -30.74 5.06 -2.19
CA MET A 1 -29.88 4.11 -1.52
C MET A 1 -28.61 4.75 -1.06
N ASN A 2 -28.21 4.48 0.16
CA ASN A 2 -26.96 5.01 0.70
C ASN A 2 -25.95 3.90 0.78
N CYS A 3 -24.72 4.18 0.38
CA CYS A 3 -23.66 3.22 0.54
C CYS A 3 -22.36 3.95 0.84
N GLU A 4 -21.44 3.26 1.48
CA GLU A 4 -20.14 3.81 1.82
C GLU A 4 -19.09 2.77 1.58
N LEU A 5 -17.92 3.22 1.22
CA LEU A 5 -16.77 2.32 1.14
C LEU A 5 -16.12 2.34 2.50
N GLY A 6 -16.26 1.26 3.24
CA GLY A 6 -15.78 1.22 4.62
C GLY A 6 -14.31 0.88 4.74
N SER A 7 -13.83 0.01 3.87
CA SER A 7 -12.43 -0.43 3.96
C SER A 7 -12.05 -1.16 2.69
N LEU A 8 -10.76 -1.40 2.55
CA LEU A 8 -10.22 -2.22 1.48
C LEU A 8 -9.32 -3.24 2.15
N TYR A 9 -9.40 -4.50 1.74
CA TYR A 9 -8.59 -5.55 2.32
C TYR A 9 -7.62 -6.10 1.29
N LEU A 10 -6.37 -6.32 1.73
CA LEU A 10 -5.37 -7.01 0.94
C LEU A 10 -5.23 -8.40 1.51
N CYS A 11 -5.19 -9.40 0.66
CA CYS A 11 -4.99 -10.77 1.10
C CYS A 11 -3.53 -10.98 1.46
N VAL A 12 -3.27 -11.65 2.57
CA VAL A 12 -1.90 -11.91 3.01
C VAL A 12 -1.79 -13.37 3.42
N ARG A 13 -0.59 -13.93 3.30
CA ARG A 13 -0.34 -15.29 3.73
C ARG A 13 0.27 -15.34 5.12
N ASP A 14 1.05 -14.33 5.47
CA ASP A 14 1.75 -14.29 6.75
C ASP A 14 1.43 -12.97 7.41
N MET A 15 0.54 -12.99 8.38
CA MET A 15 0.06 -11.76 9.01
C MET A 15 1.18 -10.99 9.71
N ASP A 16 2.07 -11.69 10.42
CA ASP A 16 3.16 -11.00 11.10
C ASP A 16 4.05 -10.29 10.09
N ARG A 17 4.38 -10.95 9.00
CA ARG A 17 5.24 -10.37 7.98
C ARG A 17 4.56 -9.17 7.31
N ALA A 18 3.27 -9.31 7.01
CA ALA A 18 2.53 -8.23 6.36
C ALA A 18 2.40 -7.02 7.28
N VAL A 19 2.11 -7.26 8.56
CA VAL A 19 1.98 -6.15 9.51
C VAL A 19 3.31 -5.43 9.65
N ARG A 20 4.42 -6.17 9.77
CA ARG A 20 5.73 -5.52 9.89
C ARG A 20 6.06 -4.71 8.63
N PHE A 21 5.72 -5.25 7.46
CA PHE A 21 5.99 -4.55 6.21
C PHE A 21 5.27 -3.20 6.19
N TYR A 22 3.98 -3.19 6.54
CA TYR A 22 3.20 -1.97 6.46
C TYR A 22 3.46 -1.02 7.63
N GLU A 23 3.82 -1.54 8.80
CA GLU A 23 4.24 -0.66 9.89
C GLU A 23 5.48 0.12 9.48
N ASP A 24 6.40 -0.56 8.78
CA ASP A 24 7.60 0.09 8.32
C ASP A 24 7.30 1.07 7.18
N PHE A 25 6.48 0.65 6.24
CA PHE A 25 6.17 1.50 5.09
C PHE A 25 5.41 2.76 5.52
N PHE A 26 4.40 2.62 6.38
CA PHE A 26 3.61 3.75 6.84
C PHE A 26 4.24 4.47 8.02
N GLU A 27 5.30 3.91 8.60
CA GLU A 27 6.00 4.50 9.74
C GLU A 27 5.06 4.73 10.91
N ARG A 28 4.25 3.71 11.19
CA ARG A 28 3.32 3.74 12.32
C ARG A 28 2.90 2.33 12.69
N ARG A 29 2.41 2.19 13.90
CA ARG A 29 1.97 0.88 14.37
C ARG A 29 0.62 0.55 13.77
N VAL A 30 0.36 -0.75 13.63
CA VAL A 30 -0.94 -1.21 13.17
C VAL A 30 -2.00 -0.72 14.16
N THR A 31 -3.16 -0.32 13.63
CA THR A 31 -4.23 0.21 14.47
C THR A 31 -4.90 -0.89 15.27
N GLU A 32 -5.22 -2.01 14.60
CA GLU A 32 -5.79 -3.18 15.27
C GLU A 32 -5.06 -4.40 14.77
N ARG A 33 -4.43 -5.13 15.67
CA ARG A 33 -3.68 -6.33 15.30
C ARG A 33 -4.52 -7.56 15.63
N ASP A 34 -4.71 -8.42 14.64
CA ASP A 34 -5.47 -9.63 14.83
C ASP A 34 -4.86 -10.72 13.95
N GLU A 35 -5.09 -11.98 14.28
CA GLU A 35 -4.51 -13.07 13.51
C GLU A 35 -5.12 -13.22 12.12
N ILE A 36 -6.36 -12.80 11.96
CA ILE A 36 -7.08 -12.98 10.70
C ILE A 36 -7.27 -11.66 9.98
N TYR A 37 -7.67 -10.62 10.71
CA TYR A 37 -7.89 -9.29 10.14
C TYR A 37 -7.12 -8.28 10.96
N SER A 38 -6.15 -7.64 10.35
CA SER A 38 -5.47 -6.51 10.98
C SER A 38 -5.81 -5.26 10.19
N ILE A 39 -5.89 -4.11 10.87
CA ILE A 39 -6.37 -2.88 10.25
C ILE A 39 -5.41 -1.75 10.53
N PHE A 40 -5.08 -1.00 9.47
CA PHE A 40 -4.40 0.28 9.58
C PHE A 40 -5.41 1.37 9.23
N VAL A 41 -5.59 2.33 10.12
CA VAL A 41 -6.42 3.49 9.83
C VAL A 41 -5.48 4.64 9.54
N ILE A 42 -5.49 5.11 8.30
CA ILE A 42 -4.59 6.16 7.85
C ILE A 42 -5.41 7.22 7.16
N GLY A 43 -5.40 8.43 7.73
CA GLY A 43 -6.18 9.51 7.15
C GLY A 43 -7.65 9.19 7.05
N GLY A 44 -8.16 8.41 7.98
CA GLY A 44 -9.56 8.01 7.98
C GLY A 44 -9.88 6.83 7.08
N PHE A 45 -8.91 6.37 6.29
CA PHE A 45 -9.12 5.22 5.42
C PHE A 45 -8.71 3.94 6.14
N ARG A 46 -9.51 2.90 6.03
CA ARG A 46 -9.23 1.63 6.69
C ARG A 46 -8.65 0.67 5.67
N LEU A 47 -7.37 0.34 5.83
CA LEU A 47 -6.71 -0.66 5.00
C LEU A 47 -6.59 -1.91 5.84
N GLY A 48 -7.20 -3.01 5.39
CA GLY A 48 -7.18 -4.25 6.12
C GLY A 48 -6.23 -5.25 5.51
N LEU A 49 -5.71 -6.13 6.35
CA LEU A 49 -4.90 -7.26 5.92
C LEU A 49 -5.67 -8.50 6.32
N PHE A 50 -5.92 -9.39 5.37
CA PHE A 50 -6.78 -10.54 5.59
C PHE A 50 -6.00 -11.84 5.39
N ALA A 51 -5.79 -12.58 6.46
CA ALA A 51 -5.10 -13.87 6.41
C ALA A 51 -6.10 -14.94 6.00
N PHE A 52 -6.46 -14.93 4.74
CA PHE A 52 -7.57 -15.73 4.21
C PHE A 52 -7.40 -17.24 4.42
N GLU A 53 -6.17 -17.73 4.43
CA GLU A 53 -5.94 -19.15 4.59
C GLU A 53 -6.32 -19.64 5.97
N ARG A 54 -6.32 -18.74 6.96
CA ARG A 54 -6.69 -19.10 8.32
C ARG A 54 -8.16 -19.45 8.45
N VAL A 55 -8.99 -18.99 7.51
CA VAL A 55 -10.42 -19.29 7.53
C VAL A 55 -10.82 -20.20 6.36
N GLY A 56 -9.83 -20.82 5.72
CA GLY A 56 -10.12 -21.82 4.70
C GLY A 56 -10.55 -21.26 3.36
N GLU A 57 -10.27 -19.98 3.10
CA GLU A 57 -10.61 -19.38 1.82
C GLU A 57 -9.43 -19.39 0.89
N GLU A 58 -9.71 -19.24 -0.40
CA GLU A 58 -8.68 -19.13 -1.42
C GLU A 58 -8.88 -17.84 -2.19
N HIS A 59 -7.79 -17.13 -2.46
CA HIS A 59 -7.84 -15.89 -3.21
C HIS A 59 -6.63 -15.81 -4.12
N SER A 60 -6.76 -15.05 -5.19
CA SER A 60 -5.67 -14.82 -6.11
C SER A 60 -5.02 -13.48 -5.82
N PHE A 61 -3.72 -13.41 -6.05
CA PHE A 61 -3.00 -12.15 -5.91
C PHE A 61 -2.86 -11.53 -7.30
N GLY A 62 -2.73 -10.24 -7.35
CA GLY A 62 -2.58 -9.57 -8.63
C GLY A 62 -2.70 -8.07 -8.49
N SER A 63 -2.93 -7.43 -9.62
CA SER A 63 -2.98 -5.97 -9.68
C SER A 63 -4.34 -5.45 -10.13
N ASN A 64 -5.38 -6.24 -9.99
CA ASN A 64 -6.71 -5.83 -10.41
C ASN A 64 -7.24 -4.68 -9.56
N CYS A 65 -6.83 -4.62 -8.32
CA CYS A 65 -7.22 -3.53 -7.43
C CYS A 65 -5.93 -2.98 -6.84
N LEU A 66 -5.67 -1.71 -7.10
CA LEU A 66 -4.42 -1.08 -6.69
C LEU A 66 -4.68 -0.02 -5.64
N PRO A 67 -4.35 -0.32 -4.38
CA PRO A 67 -4.35 0.76 -3.39
C PRO A 67 -3.33 1.81 -3.84
N SER A 68 -3.65 3.06 -3.64
CA SER A 68 -2.77 4.14 -4.05
C SER A 68 -2.43 4.98 -2.82
N VAL A 69 -1.14 5.09 -2.55
CA VAL A 69 -0.64 5.83 -1.41
C VAL A 69 -0.03 7.13 -1.92
N SER A 70 -0.43 8.25 -1.34
CA SER A 70 0.14 9.54 -1.71
C SER A 70 1.15 9.95 -0.67
N VAL A 71 2.30 10.41 -1.12
CA VAL A 71 3.31 10.99 -0.22
C VAL A 71 3.57 12.40 -0.70
N ASP A 72 4.28 13.18 0.12
CA ASP A 72 4.38 14.62 -0.09
C ASP A 72 5.45 15.04 -1.09
N SER A 73 6.39 14.18 -1.42
CA SER A 73 7.46 14.57 -2.33
C SER A 73 8.05 13.35 -3.02
N VAL A 74 8.71 13.59 -4.15
CA VAL A 74 9.38 12.52 -4.87
C VAL A 74 10.54 11.97 -4.05
N GLU A 75 11.15 12.80 -3.22
CA GLU A 75 12.22 12.33 -2.35
C GLU A 75 11.68 11.28 -1.37
N THR A 76 10.54 11.57 -0.78
CA THR A 76 9.90 10.61 0.12
C THR A 76 9.52 9.35 -0.64
N LEU A 77 8.99 9.52 -1.85
CA LEU A 77 8.62 8.36 -2.65
C LEU A 77 9.84 7.49 -2.93
N ARG A 78 10.95 8.09 -3.35
CA ARG A 78 12.16 7.32 -3.66
C ARG A 78 12.65 6.58 -2.41
N ARG A 79 12.58 7.22 -1.26
CA ARG A 79 13.01 6.59 -0.01
C ARG A 79 12.11 5.41 0.34
N LYS A 80 10.80 5.59 0.16
CA LYS A 80 9.85 4.53 0.53
C LYS A 80 9.99 3.28 -0.32
N VAL A 81 10.30 3.44 -1.61
CA VAL A 81 10.38 2.28 -2.48
C VAL A 81 11.79 1.71 -2.61
N LYS A 82 12.76 2.33 -1.95
CA LYS A 82 14.12 1.84 -2.02
C LYS A 82 14.18 0.42 -1.46
N GLY A 83 14.73 -0.49 -2.23
CA GLY A 83 14.82 -1.87 -1.80
C GLY A 83 13.57 -2.70 -2.06
N LEU A 84 12.50 -2.09 -2.53
CA LEU A 84 11.31 -2.84 -2.87
C LEU A 84 11.32 -3.18 -4.35
N ARG A 85 10.62 -4.26 -4.68
CA ARG A 85 10.51 -4.66 -6.07
C ARG A 85 9.47 -3.77 -6.74
N LEU A 86 9.87 -3.11 -7.83
CA LEU A 86 8.93 -2.26 -8.56
C LEU A 86 8.39 -3.03 -9.74
N CYS A 87 7.06 -3.05 -9.87
CA CYS A 87 6.42 -3.63 -11.04
C CYS A 87 6.06 -2.53 -12.03
N PHE A 88 6.20 -1.26 -11.63
CA PHE A 88 6.08 -0.15 -12.52
C PHE A 88 7.10 0.89 -12.04
N PRO A 89 8.07 1.25 -12.89
CA PRO A 89 9.16 2.11 -12.42
C PRO A 89 8.70 3.55 -12.19
N LEU A 90 9.47 4.27 -11.40
CA LEU A 90 9.15 5.67 -11.12
C LEU A 90 9.04 6.44 -12.44
N THR A 91 7.89 7.00 -12.67
CA THR A 91 7.54 7.60 -13.94
C THR A 91 6.72 8.87 -13.69
N ARG A 92 6.92 9.85 -14.52
CA ARG A 92 6.12 11.06 -14.44
C ARG A 92 4.85 10.88 -15.25
N ILE A 93 3.70 11.01 -14.60
CA ILE A 93 2.42 10.87 -15.27
C ILE A 93 1.58 12.08 -14.88
N LYS A 94 1.29 12.93 -15.86
CA LYS A 94 0.53 14.16 -15.63
C LYS A 94 1.20 14.98 -14.54
N GLU A 95 0.50 15.23 -13.45
CA GLU A 95 0.98 16.10 -12.39
C GLU A 95 1.69 15.35 -11.28
N ASN A 96 1.94 14.07 -11.46
CA ASN A 96 2.48 13.26 -10.39
C ASN A 96 3.64 12.38 -10.81
N TRP A 97 4.50 12.07 -9.84
CA TRP A 97 5.43 10.97 -9.96
C TRP A 97 4.69 9.73 -9.47
N VAL A 98 4.84 8.63 -10.18
CA VAL A 98 4.11 7.40 -9.89
C VAL A 98 5.06 6.23 -9.94
N ALA A 99 4.92 5.31 -8.99
CA ALA A 99 5.61 4.03 -9.02
C ALA A 99 4.67 2.99 -8.45
N GLU A 100 4.90 1.74 -8.79
CA GLU A 100 4.08 0.66 -8.26
C GLU A 100 5.02 -0.41 -7.74
N PHE A 101 4.83 -0.83 -6.51
CA PHE A 101 5.71 -1.82 -5.89
C PHE A 101 4.91 -3.05 -5.51
N VAL A 102 5.65 -4.13 -5.26
CA VAL A 102 5.07 -5.37 -4.80
C VAL A 102 5.33 -5.44 -3.30
N ASP A 103 4.28 -5.64 -2.51
CA ASP A 103 4.45 -5.69 -1.06
C ASP A 103 5.00 -7.05 -0.62
N SER A 104 5.10 -7.26 0.67
CA SER A 104 5.70 -8.47 1.21
C SER A 104 4.91 -9.74 0.87
N GLU A 105 3.66 -9.58 0.46
CA GLU A 105 2.78 -10.73 0.21
C GLU A 105 2.48 -10.94 -1.26
N GLY A 106 3.01 -10.09 -2.13
CA GLY A 106 2.78 -10.21 -3.56
C GLY A 106 1.69 -9.30 -4.09
N ASN A 107 1.16 -8.42 -3.26
CA ASN A 107 0.14 -7.47 -3.71
C ASN A 107 0.81 -6.26 -4.34
N HIS A 108 0.16 -5.69 -5.34
CA HIS A 108 0.67 -4.50 -6.02
C HIS A 108 0.07 -3.26 -5.38
N VAL A 109 0.91 -2.27 -5.13
CA VAL A 109 0.49 -1.03 -4.49
C VAL A 109 1.13 0.12 -5.25
N GLU A 110 0.32 1.14 -5.53
CA GLU A 110 0.81 2.32 -6.21
C GLU A 110 1.20 3.37 -5.18
N VAL A 111 2.24 4.14 -5.48
CA VAL A 111 2.60 5.28 -4.64
C VAL A 111 2.83 6.47 -5.55
N THR A 112 2.32 7.63 -5.13
CA THR A 112 2.39 8.85 -5.94
C THR A 112 2.93 10.00 -5.12
N ALA A 113 3.50 10.98 -5.81
CA ALA A 113 3.95 12.22 -5.20
C ALA A 113 3.72 13.34 -6.19
N PRO A 114 3.37 14.52 -5.72
CA PRO A 114 3.14 15.65 -6.63
C PRO A 114 4.45 16.12 -7.23
N ILE A 115 4.39 16.60 -8.47
CA ILE A 115 5.52 17.24 -9.11
C ILE A 115 5.47 18.69 -8.69
N ARG A 116 6.53 19.15 -8.00
CA ARG A 116 6.55 20.51 -7.54
C ARG A 116 7.20 21.37 -8.58
N GLU A 117 6.50 22.43 -8.94
CA GLU A 117 7.00 23.35 -9.90
C GLU A 117 8.28 23.99 -9.37
N GLY A 118 9.31 24.02 -10.17
CA GLY A 118 10.59 24.55 -9.75
C GLY A 118 11.35 23.63 -8.81
N GLY A 119 10.86 22.41 -8.61
CA GLY A 119 11.45 21.52 -7.67
C GLY A 119 12.75 20.91 -8.07
N GLY A 120 13.00 20.78 -9.30
CA GLY A 120 14.27 20.31 -9.71
C GLY A 120 14.53 18.85 -9.58
N GLU A 121 13.57 18.09 -9.23
CA GLU A 121 13.81 16.74 -9.17
C GLU A 121 13.58 16.11 -10.38
N GLU A 122 14.13 15.23 -10.66
CA GLU A 122 13.80 14.59 -11.74
C GLU A 122 14.40 13.44 -11.90
#